data_d2c38b4f386f28cd031a460842f60f0d
#
_entry.id   d2c38b4f386f28cd031a460842f60f0d
#
_cell.length_a   1.000
_cell.length_b   1.000
_cell.length_c   1.000
_cell.angle_alpha   90.00
_cell.angle_beta   90.00
_cell.angle_gamma   90.00
#
_symmetry.space_group_name_H-M   'P 1'
#
loop_
_entity.id
_entity.type
_entity.pdbx_description
1 polymer ?
#
loop_
_entity_poly.entity_id
_entity_poly.type
_entity_poly.pdbx_seq_one_letter_code
_entity_poly.pdbx_strand_id
1 'polypeptide(L)'
;KDYHKFKVGEMDIMPFSIHHDAVEPVGFAIESGNEKVSVITDTGFVDDDMMEAIEGSDIYYFEANHDEMMLMTGSYPNELKARILSENGHLSNKQAGEALKNLLRERGESVLLAHMSMENNEEVLCLNTVVGILEDAGVDVYNKQNIMVAPRYVPSKFICCREEIIV
;
A
#
# COMPACT_ATOMS: atom_id res chain seq x y z
N LYS A 1 -11.61 -9.04 15.11
CA LYS A 1 -11.19 -10.43 15.38
C LYS A 1 -9.82 -10.40 16.00
N ASP A 2 -9.56 -11.23 17.01
CA ASP A 2 -8.23 -11.36 17.60
C ASP A 2 -7.38 -12.25 16.70
N TYR A 3 -6.66 -11.65 15.76
CA TYR A 3 -5.66 -12.37 15.00
C TYR A 3 -4.44 -12.62 15.87
N HIS A 4 -3.92 -13.84 15.80
CA HIS A 4 -2.75 -14.20 16.59
C HIS A 4 -1.50 -14.18 15.72
N LYS A 5 -0.47 -13.54 16.24
CA LYS A 5 0.89 -13.56 15.66
C LYS A 5 1.38 -15.01 15.60
N PHE A 6 1.96 -15.41 14.48
CA PHE A 6 2.54 -16.73 14.29
C PHE A 6 3.90 -16.65 13.60
N LYS A 7 4.67 -17.74 13.64
CA LYS A 7 6.01 -17.78 13.04
C LYS A 7 6.05 -18.64 11.79
N VAL A 8 6.83 -18.17 10.79
CA VAL A 8 7.25 -18.95 9.63
C VAL A 8 8.78 -18.83 9.52
N GLY A 9 9.50 -19.87 9.91
CA GLY A 9 10.95 -19.78 10.05
C GLY A 9 11.34 -18.75 11.12
N GLU A 10 12.13 -17.77 10.72
CA GLU A 10 12.57 -16.67 11.59
C GLU A 10 11.62 -15.45 11.56
N MET A 11 10.63 -15.48 10.68
CA MET A 11 9.68 -14.38 10.52
C MET A 11 8.53 -14.49 11.53
N ASP A 12 8.21 -13.38 12.16
CA ASP A 12 7.00 -13.15 12.92
C ASP A 12 5.94 -12.54 12.00
N ILE A 13 4.78 -13.17 11.87
CA ILE A 13 3.70 -12.73 10.99
C ILE A 13 2.49 -12.34 11.82
N MET A 14 2.04 -11.09 11.68
CA MET A 14 0.84 -10.55 12.30
C MET A 14 -0.21 -10.29 11.22
N PRO A 15 -1.25 -11.11 11.11
CA PRO A 15 -2.43 -10.76 10.30
C PRO A 15 -3.22 -9.67 11.01
N PHE A 16 -3.83 -8.78 10.24
CA PHE A 16 -4.78 -7.78 10.73
C PHE A 16 -5.99 -7.67 9.79
N SER A 17 -7.13 -7.24 10.32
CA SER A 17 -8.33 -7.03 9.50
C SER A 17 -8.13 -5.93 8.48
N ILE A 18 -8.68 -6.13 7.30
CA ILE A 18 -8.84 -5.10 6.27
C ILE A 18 -10.32 -5.02 5.86
N HIS A 19 -10.70 -3.95 5.16
CA HIS A 19 -12.08 -3.68 4.80
C HIS A 19 -12.37 -4.10 3.36
N HIS A 20 -12.80 -5.36 3.18
CA HIS A 20 -13.14 -5.90 1.86
C HIS A 20 -14.36 -6.81 1.92
N ASP A 21 -15.03 -7.02 0.80
CA ASP A 21 -16.22 -7.86 0.67
C ASP A 21 -15.89 -9.38 0.58
N ALA A 22 -14.96 -9.83 1.41
CA ALA A 22 -14.56 -11.22 1.56
C ALA A 22 -14.94 -11.78 2.95
N VAL A 23 -14.89 -13.10 3.12
CA VAL A 23 -15.32 -13.75 4.37
C VAL A 23 -14.44 -13.35 5.56
N GLU A 24 -13.12 -13.35 5.39
CA GLU A 24 -12.12 -12.96 6.38
C GLU A 24 -10.93 -12.29 5.70
N PRO A 25 -11.09 -11.03 5.21
CA PRO A 25 -10.01 -10.34 4.54
C PRO A 25 -8.96 -9.90 5.55
N VAL A 26 -7.68 -10.12 5.21
CA VAL A 26 -6.55 -9.79 6.07
C VAL A 26 -5.41 -9.14 5.29
N GLY A 27 -4.77 -8.16 5.93
CA GLY A 27 -3.43 -7.70 5.60
C GLY A 27 -2.41 -8.38 6.52
N PHE A 28 -1.13 -8.17 6.24
CA PHE A 28 -0.03 -8.77 7.00
C PHE A 28 1.05 -7.75 7.33
N ALA A 29 1.48 -7.76 8.60
CA ALA A 29 2.75 -7.20 9.01
C ALA A 29 3.71 -8.34 9.30
N ILE A 30 4.87 -8.32 8.64
CA ILE A 30 5.88 -9.39 8.67
C ILE A 30 7.16 -8.79 9.23
N GLU A 31 7.66 -9.36 10.31
CA GLU A 31 8.87 -8.89 10.99
C GLU A 31 9.95 -9.98 10.96
N SER A 32 11.19 -9.59 10.68
CA SER A 32 12.36 -10.47 10.76
C SER A 32 13.55 -9.65 11.28
N GLY A 33 14.05 -10.00 12.46
CA GLY A 33 15.06 -9.19 13.14
C GLY A 33 14.53 -7.78 13.44
N ASN A 34 15.16 -6.77 12.84
CA ASN A 34 14.77 -5.35 12.98
C ASN A 34 14.04 -4.80 11.76
N GLU A 35 13.67 -5.66 10.82
CA GLU A 35 13.04 -5.29 9.56
C GLU A 35 11.56 -5.63 9.59
N LYS A 36 10.72 -4.76 9.01
CA LYS A 36 9.28 -4.93 8.92
C LYS A 36 8.77 -4.67 7.51
N VAL A 37 7.97 -5.58 7.00
CA VAL A 37 7.27 -5.46 5.72
C VAL A 37 5.77 -5.54 5.96
N SER A 38 5.00 -4.61 5.39
CA SER A 38 3.54 -4.65 5.44
C SER A 38 2.94 -4.86 4.07
N VAL A 39 1.90 -5.70 4.01
CA VAL A 39 1.15 -6.03 2.80
C VAL A 39 -0.31 -5.65 3.01
N ILE A 40 -0.78 -4.64 2.28
CA ILE A 40 -2.14 -4.11 2.34
C ILE A 40 -2.68 -4.00 0.92
N THR A 41 -3.58 -4.89 0.56
CA THR A 41 -4.33 -4.86 -0.70
C THR A 41 -5.77 -5.23 -0.42
N ASP A 42 -6.68 -4.91 -1.33
CA ASP A 42 -8.09 -5.24 -1.22
C ASP A 42 -8.75 -4.59 0.02
N THR A 43 -8.61 -3.28 0.15
CA THR A 43 -9.26 -2.52 1.22
C THR A 43 -9.87 -1.21 0.71
N GLY A 44 -11.09 -0.89 1.14
CA GLY A 44 -11.77 0.33 0.74
C GLY A 44 -11.31 1.57 1.50
N PHE A 45 -10.73 1.40 2.69
CA PHE A 45 -10.11 2.47 3.47
C PHE A 45 -9.09 1.90 4.47
N VAL A 46 -8.30 2.77 5.07
CA VAL A 46 -7.34 2.41 6.12
C VAL A 46 -7.80 3.07 7.41
N ASP A 47 -8.08 2.25 8.44
CA ASP A 47 -8.45 2.71 9.78
C ASP A 47 -7.26 2.81 10.73
N ASP A 48 -7.52 3.27 11.96
CA ASP A 48 -6.49 3.47 12.98
C ASP A 48 -5.83 2.14 13.41
N ASP A 49 -6.60 1.04 13.47
CA ASP A 49 -6.07 -0.29 13.83
C ASP A 49 -5.11 -0.80 12.75
N MET A 50 -5.46 -0.59 11.48
CA MET A 50 -4.57 -0.89 10.34
C MET A 50 -3.32 -0.03 10.37
N MET A 51 -3.47 1.28 10.59
CA MET A 51 -2.34 2.21 10.70
C MET A 51 -1.37 1.77 11.80
N GLU A 52 -1.87 1.42 13.00
CA GLU A 52 -1.06 0.91 14.10
C GLU A 52 -0.33 -0.40 13.73
N ALA A 53 -1.03 -1.33 13.07
CA ALA A 53 -0.46 -2.61 12.66
C ALA A 53 0.73 -2.46 11.70
N ILE A 54 0.67 -1.47 10.79
CA ILE A 54 1.66 -1.30 9.71
C ILE A 54 2.68 -0.18 9.99
N GLU A 55 2.46 0.65 11.01
CA GLU A 55 3.39 1.71 11.38
C GLU A 55 4.81 1.18 11.58
N GLY A 56 5.78 1.96 11.13
CA GLY A 56 7.19 1.62 11.28
C GLY A 56 7.70 0.54 10.33
N SER A 57 6.97 0.18 9.28
CA SER A 57 7.47 -0.74 8.25
C SER A 57 8.60 -0.09 7.45
N ASP A 58 9.58 -0.91 7.06
CA ASP A 58 10.66 -0.53 6.16
C ASP A 58 10.22 -0.66 4.69
N ILE A 59 9.28 -1.60 4.42
CA ILE A 59 8.69 -1.79 3.09
C ILE A 59 7.17 -1.84 3.22
N TYR A 60 6.47 -1.04 2.42
CA TYR A 60 5.02 -1.05 2.27
C TYR A 60 4.65 -1.59 0.88
N TYR A 61 4.02 -2.76 0.81
CA TYR A 61 3.31 -3.22 -0.37
C TYR A 61 1.86 -2.76 -0.23
N PHE A 62 1.53 -1.66 -0.88
CA PHE A 62 0.36 -0.85 -0.54
C PHE A 62 -0.58 -0.69 -1.74
N GLU A 63 -1.88 -0.87 -1.53
CA GLU A 63 -2.86 -0.70 -2.60
C GLU A 63 -2.91 0.74 -3.11
N ALA A 64 -2.91 0.88 -4.44
CA ALA A 64 -3.30 2.08 -5.18
C ALA A 64 -4.06 1.63 -6.42
N ASN A 65 -5.33 1.28 -6.23
CA ASN A 65 -6.09 0.54 -7.22
C ASN A 65 -6.52 1.40 -8.40
N HIS A 66 -7.09 2.57 -8.17
CA HIS A 66 -7.72 3.35 -9.23
C HIS A 66 -7.49 4.85 -9.10
N ASP A 67 -7.50 5.52 -10.24
CA ASP A 67 -7.73 6.96 -10.31
C ASP A 67 -9.25 7.22 -10.27
N GLU A 68 -9.67 8.14 -9.42
CA GLU A 68 -11.08 8.43 -9.20
C GLU A 68 -11.79 8.94 -10.47
N MET A 69 -11.10 9.77 -11.27
CA MET A 69 -11.67 10.32 -12.50
C MET A 69 -11.76 9.26 -13.59
N MET A 70 -10.71 8.44 -13.77
CA MET A 70 -10.74 7.33 -14.71
C MET A 70 -11.86 6.35 -14.37
N LEU A 71 -12.04 6.01 -13.09
CA LEU A 71 -13.11 5.12 -12.64
C LEU A 71 -14.49 5.74 -12.93
N MET A 72 -14.70 7.00 -12.59
CA MET A 72 -15.99 7.66 -12.78
C MET A 72 -16.37 7.80 -14.25
N THR A 73 -15.41 8.10 -15.13
CA THR A 73 -15.65 8.29 -16.57
C THR A 73 -15.47 7.00 -17.39
N GLY A 74 -14.88 5.96 -16.80
CA GLY A 74 -14.59 4.68 -17.46
C GLY A 74 -15.82 3.85 -17.80
N SER A 75 -15.58 2.73 -18.46
CA SER A 75 -16.60 1.86 -19.06
C SER A 75 -17.34 0.96 -18.07
N TYR A 76 -16.90 0.88 -16.81
CA TYR A 76 -17.51 0.01 -15.81
C TYR A 76 -18.97 0.39 -15.53
N PRO A 77 -19.86 -0.60 -15.30
CA PRO A 77 -21.21 -0.35 -14.84
C PRO A 77 -21.24 0.43 -13.53
N ASN A 78 -22.27 1.27 -13.34
CA ASN A 78 -22.38 2.10 -12.14
C ASN A 78 -22.37 1.29 -10.83
N GLU A 79 -22.96 0.11 -10.83
CA GLU A 79 -22.95 -0.80 -9.67
C GLU A 79 -21.54 -1.24 -9.29
N LEU A 80 -20.70 -1.56 -10.30
CA LEU A 80 -19.30 -1.93 -10.06
C LEU A 80 -18.48 -0.72 -9.60
N LYS A 81 -18.70 0.47 -10.18
CA LYS A 81 -18.07 1.70 -9.71
C LYS A 81 -18.42 1.99 -8.25
N ALA A 82 -19.70 1.88 -7.89
CA ALA A 82 -20.15 2.09 -6.52
C ALA A 82 -19.53 1.07 -5.55
N ARG A 83 -19.38 -0.20 -5.96
CA ARG A 83 -18.70 -1.22 -5.17
C ARG A 83 -17.23 -0.87 -4.95
N ILE A 84 -16.50 -0.49 -6.01
CA ILE A 84 -15.08 -0.13 -5.92
C ILE A 84 -14.86 1.06 -4.98
N LEU A 85 -15.75 2.05 -5.02
CA LEU A 85 -15.69 3.27 -4.20
C LEU A 85 -16.24 3.08 -2.77
N SER A 86 -16.78 1.91 -2.43
CA SER A 86 -17.34 1.65 -1.11
C SER A 86 -16.26 1.39 -0.07
N GLU A 87 -16.66 1.43 1.21
CA GLU A 87 -15.77 1.08 2.34
C GLU A 87 -15.21 -0.35 2.27
N ASN A 88 -15.85 -1.24 1.51
CA ASN A 88 -15.38 -2.62 1.28
C ASN A 88 -14.84 -2.81 -0.14
N GLY A 89 -14.52 -1.73 -0.83
CA GLY A 89 -13.97 -1.73 -2.19
C GLY A 89 -12.45 -1.70 -2.21
N HIS A 90 -11.91 -0.66 -2.85
CA HIS A 90 -10.47 -0.51 -3.07
C HIS A 90 -10.01 0.93 -2.86
N LEU A 91 -8.75 1.12 -2.42
CA LEU A 91 -8.14 2.43 -2.28
C LEU A 91 -7.91 3.09 -3.65
N SER A 92 -8.30 4.35 -3.76
CA SER A 92 -7.85 5.20 -4.86
C SER A 92 -6.37 5.60 -4.68
N ASN A 93 -5.75 6.10 -5.75
CA ASN A 93 -4.39 6.67 -5.68
C ASN A 93 -4.29 7.78 -4.63
N LYS A 94 -5.34 8.59 -4.52
CA LYS A 94 -5.42 9.68 -3.54
C LYS A 94 -5.48 9.13 -2.11
N GLN A 95 -6.35 8.17 -1.83
CA GLN A 95 -6.45 7.56 -0.50
C GLN A 95 -5.14 6.88 -0.09
N ALA A 96 -4.46 6.22 -1.04
CA ALA A 96 -3.14 5.63 -0.80
C ALA A 96 -2.11 6.69 -0.39
N GLY A 97 -2.02 7.81 -1.12
CA GLY A 97 -1.13 8.93 -0.79
C GLY A 97 -1.45 9.53 0.59
N GLU A 98 -2.73 9.73 0.90
CA GLU A 98 -3.20 10.26 2.19
C GLU A 98 -2.84 9.34 3.38
N ALA A 99 -2.91 8.02 3.21
CA ALA A 99 -2.47 7.08 4.24
C ALA A 99 -0.95 7.07 4.39
N LEU A 100 -0.23 6.98 3.28
CA LEU A 100 1.23 6.90 3.25
C LEU A 100 1.91 8.14 3.85
N LYS A 101 1.36 9.34 3.68
CA LYS A 101 1.93 10.56 4.29
C LYS A 101 1.97 10.51 5.82
N ASN A 102 1.09 9.73 6.45
CA ASN A 102 1.04 9.54 7.88
C ASN A 102 1.92 8.38 8.37
N LEU A 103 2.35 7.50 7.47
CA LEU A 103 3.16 6.31 7.75
C LEU A 103 4.66 6.54 7.55
N LEU A 104 5.03 7.28 6.51
CA LEU A 104 6.43 7.51 6.16
C LEU A 104 7.12 8.42 7.18
N ARG A 105 8.31 8.02 7.62
CA ARG A 105 9.12 8.69 8.65
C ARG A 105 10.47 9.15 8.14
N GLU A 106 10.67 9.13 6.83
CA GLU A 106 11.92 9.52 6.16
C GLU A 106 13.16 8.75 6.63
N ARG A 107 13.00 7.44 6.84
CA ARG A 107 14.08 6.53 7.25
C ARG A 107 14.64 5.71 6.08
N GLY A 108 14.24 6.01 4.85
CA GLY A 108 14.58 5.24 3.66
C GLY A 108 13.58 4.13 3.36
N GLU A 109 12.33 4.31 3.79
CA GLU A 109 11.27 3.34 3.53
C GLU A 109 11.04 3.16 2.02
N SER A 110 10.68 1.95 1.62
CA SER A 110 10.29 1.62 0.26
C SER A 110 8.77 1.42 0.17
N VAL A 111 8.15 1.98 -0.86
CA VAL A 111 6.72 1.81 -1.14
C VAL A 111 6.53 1.20 -2.52
N LEU A 112 5.86 0.05 -2.57
CA LEU A 112 5.38 -0.57 -3.80
C LEU A 112 3.88 -0.31 -3.90
N LEU A 113 3.50 0.60 -4.79
CA LEU A 113 2.11 0.84 -5.13
C LEU A 113 1.60 -0.34 -5.95
N ALA A 114 0.64 -1.06 -5.41
CA ALA A 114 0.24 -2.37 -5.89
C ALA A 114 -1.27 -2.49 -6.13
N HIS A 115 -1.70 -3.66 -6.61
CA HIS A 115 -3.12 -3.99 -6.86
C HIS A 115 -3.83 -2.99 -7.77
N MET A 116 -3.11 -2.47 -8.77
CA MET A 116 -3.58 -1.45 -9.69
C MET A 116 -4.62 -2.00 -10.67
N SER A 117 -5.70 -1.27 -10.91
CA SER A 117 -6.69 -1.58 -11.96
C SER A 117 -6.06 -1.49 -13.36
N MET A 118 -6.44 -2.41 -14.23
CA MET A 118 -6.00 -2.38 -15.64
C MET A 118 -6.74 -1.34 -16.48
N GLU A 119 -7.97 -0.99 -16.09
CA GLU A 119 -8.85 -0.13 -16.89
C GLU A 119 -9.02 1.26 -16.28
N ASN A 120 -8.83 1.39 -14.96
CA ASN A 120 -9.11 2.63 -14.25
C ASN A 120 -7.88 3.20 -13.55
N ASN A 121 -6.68 2.87 -14.02
CA ASN A 121 -5.43 3.43 -13.54
C ASN A 121 -4.31 3.33 -14.59
N GLU A 122 -3.28 4.16 -14.41
CA GLU A 122 -2.03 4.14 -15.18
C GLU A 122 -0.85 4.32 -14.22
N GLU A 123 0.29 3.65 -14.47
CA GLU A 123 1.46 3.66 -13.58
C GLU A 123 1.98 5.07 -13.31
N VAL A 124 2.11 5.88 -14.37
CA VAL A 124 2.60 7.26 -14.24
C VAL A 124 1.62 8.15 -13.49
N LEU A 125 0.32 7.99 -13.73
CA LEU A 125 -0.72 8.75 -13.03
C LEU A 125 -0.77 8.38 -11.56
N CYS A 126 -0.73 7.08 -11.23
CA CYS A 126 -0.69 6.58 -9.87
C CYS A 126 0.52 7.15 -9.11
N LEU A 127 1.72 7.00 -9.68
CA LEU A 127 2.96 7.47 -9.07
C LEU A 127 2.92 8.99 -8.83
N ASN A 128 2.53 9.77 -9.85
CA ASN A 128 2.46 11.23 -9.74
C ASN A 128 1.43 11.70 -8.70
N THR A 129 0.29 11.02 -8.60
CA THR A 129 -0.74 11.35 -7.59
C THR A 129 -0.22 11.13 -6.18
N VAL A 130 0.37 9.96 -5.93
CA VAL A 130 0.89 9.62 -4.59
C VAL A 130 2.08 10.51 -4.23
N VAL A 131 3.06 10.65 -5.13
CA VAL A 131 4.24 11.50 -4.92
C VAL A 131 3.82 12.95 -4.67
N GLY A 132 2.90 13.51 -5.47
CA GLY A 132 2.41 14.88 -5.26
C GLY A 132 1.81 15.12 -3.89
N ILE A 133 1.01 14.17 -3.36
CA ILE A 133 0.44 14.26 -2.00
C ILE A 133 1.55 14.21 -0.93
N LEU A 134 2.55 13.36 -1.12
CA LEU A 134 3.66 13.25 -0.18
C LEU A 134 4.54 14.51 -0.18
N GLU A 135 4.83 15.07 -1.35
CA GLU A 135 5.57 16.34 -1.48
C GLU A 135 4.81 17.52 -0.85
N ASP A 136 3.50 17.62 -1.09
CA ASP A 136 2.65 18.64 -0.48
C ASP A 136 2.62 18.51 1.06
N ALA A 137 2.78 17.31 1.58
CA ALA A 137 2.92 17.05 3.01
C ALA A 137 4.36 17.28 3.54
N GLY A 138 5.32 17.61 2.68
CA GLY A 138 6.72 17.87 3.05
C GLY A 138 7.60 16.62 3.17
N VAL A 139 7.16 15.47 2.66
CA VAL A 139 7.96 14.23 2.65
C VAL A 139 9.02 14.32 1.54
N ASP A 140 10.29 14.07 1.87
CA ASP A 140 11.38 14.05 0.88
C ASP A 140 11.40 12.74 0.09
N VAL A 141 10.57 12.68 -0.95
CA VAL A 141 10.38 11.49 -1.79
C VAL A 141 11.56 11.16 -2.69
N TYR A 142 12.47 12.10 -2.94
CA TYR A 142 13.57 11.91 -3.89
C TYR A 142 14.87 11.42 -3.23
N ASN A 143 15.10 11.83 -2.00
CA ASN A 143 16.36 11.53 -1.33
C ASN A 143 16.22 10.48 -0.21
N LYS A 144 15.01 10.32 0.32
CA LYS A 144 14.78 9.52 1.53
C LYS A 144 13.75 8.41 1.36
N GLN A 145 13.07 8.34 0.21
CA GLN A 145 12.03 7.34 -0.03
C GLN A 145 12.25 6.67 -1.38
N ASN A 146 11.88 5.41 -1.46
CA ASN A 146 11.90 4.65 -2.70
C ASN A 146 10.46 4.25 -3.06
N ILE A 147 9.80 5.08 -3.88
CA ILE A 147 8.40 4.87 -4.26
C ILE A 147 8.34 4.36 -5.69
N MET A 148 7.71 3.23 -5.90
CA MET A 148 7.57 2.61 -7.21
C MET A 148 6.21 1.92 -7.36
N VAL A 149 5.81 1.68 -8.60
CA VAL A 149 4.66 0.84 -8.92
C VAL A 149 5.13 -0.61 -9.03
N ALA A 150 4.42 -1.52 -8.38
CA ALA A 150 4.67 -2.95 -8.47
C ALA A 150 4.33 -3.45 -9.88
N PRO A 151 5.25 -4.07 -10.62
CA PRO A 151 4.98 -4.56 -11.96
C PRO A 151 3.98 -5.71 -11.92
N ARG A 152 3.03 -5.73 -12.87
CA ARG A 152 1.95 -6.73 -12.91
C ARG A 152 2.40 -8.10 -13.44
N TYR A 153 3.25 -8.11 -14.46
CA TYR A 153 3.50 -9.32 -15.27
C TYR A 153 4.92 -9.87 -15.15
N VAL A 154 5.78 -9.15 -14.47
CA VAL A 154 7.19 -9.53 -14.27
C VAL A 154 7.56 -9.34 -12.80
N PRO A 155 8.56 -10.07 -12.28
CA PRO A 155 9.06 -9.81 -10.94
C PRO A 155 9.57 -8.37 -10.82
N SER A 156 9.33 -7.74 -9.67
CA SER A 156 9.99 -6.48 -9.31
C SER A 156 11.51 -6.67 -9.18
N LYS A 157 12.24 -5.56 -9.16
CA LYS A 157 13.62 -5.60 -8.67
C LYS A 157 13.64 -6.04 -7.20
N PHE A 158 14.75 -6.58 -6.74
CA PHE A 158 14.96 -6.79 -5.32
C PHE A 158 14.91 -5.43 -4.60
N ILE A 159 14.18 -5.39 -3.50
CA ILE A 159 14.08 -4.23 -2.62
C ILE A 159 14.62 -4.67 -1.28
N CYS A 160 15.65 -3.97 -0.80
CA CYS A 160 16.23 -4.20 0.51
C CYS A 160 15.66 -3.17 1.48
N CYS A 161 15.41 -3.59 2.71
CA CYS A 161 14.93 -2.70 3.78
C CYS A 161 15.97 -1.65 4.16
N ARG A 162 17.26 -1.92 3.92
CA ARG A 162 18.38 -0.98 4.10
C ARG A 162 19.46 -1.27 3.06
N GLU A 163 19.98 -0.24 2.41
CA GLU A 163 21.28 -0.39 1.75
C GLU A 163 22.33 -0.52 2.86
N GLU A 164 22.90 -1.71 3.02
CA GLU A 164 24.15 -1.83 3.77
C GLU A 164 25.20 -1.02 3.00
N ILE A 165 25.61 0.10 3.57
CA ILE A 165 26.82 0.78 3.13
C ILE A 165 27.96 -0.18 3.46
N ILE A 166 28.36 -0.99 2.46
CA ILE A 166 29.60 -1.76 2.53
C ILE A 166 30.72 -0.72 2.47
N VAL A 167 31.27 -0.41 3.63
CA VAL A 167 32.45 0.47 3.83
C VAL A 167 33.70 -0.34 3.51
#